data_30acf85c6adf8343402f21cbbe5bc0e1
#
_entry.id   30acf85c6adf8343402f21cbbe5bc0e1
#
_cell.length_a   1.000
_cell.length_b   1.000
_cell.length_c   1.000
_cell.angle_alpha   90.00
_cell.angle_beta   90.00
_cell.angle_gamma   90.00
#
_symmetry.space_group_name_H-M   'P 1'
#
loop_
_entity.id
_entity.type
_entity.pdbx_description
1 polymer ?
#
loop_
_entity_poly.entity_id
_entity_poly.type
_entity_poly.pdbx_seq_one_letter_code
_entity_poly.pdbx_strand_id
1 'polypeptide(L)'
;MELKQISKWFVIAGALLIWAIKYIIRPMHLFDEPIKFFLGIAPNLFGSFLIPFGAYWFFSGRNYLVARIFRIQSPYDLRLVCVLGFAMLVVNEYLQLIPFFGRTFDYNDIVFSSVGLTVSWLSFGRLQQYYQVQVN
;
A
#
# COMPACT_ATOMS: atom_id res chain seq x y z
N MET A 1 -9.23 -11.48 -17.30
CA MET A 1 -7.99 -11.26 -16.50
C MET A 1 -8.28 -11.64 -15.07
N GLU A 2 -7.42 -12.42 -14.46
CA GLU A 2 -7.61 -12.85 -13.08
C GLU A 2 -7.24 -11.74 -12.10
N LEU A 3 -7.86 -11.76 -10.91
CA LEU A 3 -7.59 -10.79 -9.85
C LEU A 3 -6.10 -10.75 -9.47
N LYS A 4 -5.43 -11.89 -9.50
CA LYS A 4 -3.99 -11.98 -9.23
C LYS A 4 -3.15 -11.20 -10.26
N GLN A 5 -3.51 -11.27 -11.53
CA GLN A 5 -2.85 -10.51 -12.59
C GLN A 5 -3.09 -9.01 -12.45
N ILE A 6 -4.32 -8.63 -12.14
CA ILE A 6 -4.66 -7.22 -11.90
C ILE A 6 -3.84 -6.69 -10.71
N SER A 7 -3.80 -7.44 -9.61
CA SER A 7 -3.03 -7.06 -8.41
C SER A 7 -1.54 -6.90 -8.74
N LYS A 8 -0.97 -7.81 -9.52
CA LYS A 8 0.42 -7.72 -10.00
C LYS A 8 0.67 -6.41 -10.75
N TRP A 9 -0.20 -6.10 -11.70
CA TRP A 9 -0.02 -4.88 -12.51
C TRP A 9 -0.20 -3.61 -11.68
N PHE A 10 -1.13 -3.59 -10.73
CA PHE A 10 -1.28 -2.47 -9.80
C PHE A 10 -0.01 -2.25 -8.96
N VAL A 11 0.57 -3.34 -8.45
CA VAL A 11 1.82 -3.26 -7.66
C VAL A 11 2.98 -2.75 -8.51
N ILE A 12 3.15 -3.27 -9.71
CA ILE A 12 4.24 -2.85 -10.61
C ILE A 12 4.07 -1.38 -11.00
N ALA A 13 2.89 -0.99 -11.46
CA ALA A 13 2.62 0.39 -11.86
C ALA A 13 2.75 1.35 -10.68
N GLY A 14 2.22 0.98 -9.51
CA GLY A 14 2.32 1.80 -8.31
C GLY A 14 3.76 1.95 -7.81
N ALA A 15 4.54 0.87 -7.82
CA ALA A 15 5.95 0.91 -7.44
C ALA A 15 6.75 1.82 -8.37
N LEU A 16 6.53 1.72 -9.68
CA LEU A 16 7.16 2.60 -10.66
C LEU A 16 6.77 4.06 -10.46
N LEU A 17 5.50 4.33 -10.16
CA LEU A 17 5.00 5.68 -9.90
C LEU A 17 5.64 6.27 -8.63
N ILE A 18 5.73 5.50 -7.56
CA ILE A 18 6.39 5.91 -6.30
C ILE A 18 7.87 6.21 -6.57
N TRP A 19 8.54 5.34 -7.30
CA TRP A 19 9.94 5.53 -7.66
C TRP A 19 10.14 6.81 -8.48
N ALA A 20 9.30 7.04 -9.48
CA ALA A 20 9.36 8.24 -10.32
C ALA A 20 9.14 9.51 -9.49
N ILE A 21 8.17 9.51 -8.58
CA ILE A 21 7.91 10.65 -7.69
C ILE A 21 9.12 10.96 -6.82
N LYS A 22 9.70 9.92 -6.19
CA LYS A 22 10.82 10.10 -5.26
C LYS A 22 12.12 10.55 -5.94
N TYR A 23 12.44 9.96 -7.08
CA TYR A 23 13.79 10.09 -7.67
C TYR A 23 13.84 10.97 -8.92
N ILE A 24 12.71 11.21 -9.58
CA ILE A 24 12.64 12.05 -10.78
C ILE A 24 11.94 13.38 -10.48
N ILE A 25 10.72 13.32 -9.96
CA ILE A 25 9.85 14.50 -9.84
C ILE A 25 10.29 15.39 -8.68
N ARG A 26 10.51 14.83 -7.48
CA ARG A 26 10.95 15.63 -6.32
C ARG A 26 12.28 16.37 -6.53
N PRO A 27 13.33 15.75 -7.10
CA PRO A 27 14.60 16.44 -7.31
C PRO A 27 14.56 17.58 -8.33
N MET A 28 13.53 17.65 -9.16
CA MET A 28 13.41 18.71 -10.18
C MET A 28 13.18 20.11 -9.60
N HIS A 29 12.65 20.22 -8.38
CA HIS A 29 12.40 21.49 -7.68
C HIS A 29 11.59 22.51 -8.48
N LEU A 30 10.74 22.05 -9.41
CA LEU A 30 9.98 22.92 -10.31
C LEU A 30 8.60 23.29 -9.78
N PHE A 31 8.23 22.83 -8.58
CA PHE A 31 6.84 22.90 -8.10
C PHE A 31 6.70 23.84 -6.89
N ASP A 32 5.55 24.52 -6.82
CA ASP A 32 5.16 25.37 -5.69
C ASP A 32 4.75 24.54 -4.46
N GLU A 33 4.62 25.19 -3.31
CA GLU A 33 4.36 24.57 -2.01
C GLU A 33 3.17 23.58 -1.99
N PRO A 34 1.97 23.88 -2.56
CA PRO A 34 0.88 22.92 -2.55
C PRO A 34 1.22 21.60 -3.27
N ILE A 35 1.92 21.70 -4.39
CA ILE A 35 2.35 20.54 -5.18
C ILE A 35 3.47 19.79 -4.47
N LYS A 36 4.42 20.49 -3.87
CA LYS A 36 5.49 19.88 -3.06
C LYS A 36 4.94 19.07 -1.90
N PHE A 37 3.94 19.61 -1.19
CA PHE A 37 3.28 18.89 -0.10
C PHE A 37 2.63 17.60 -0.61
N PHE A 38 1.89 17.68 -1.71
CA PHE A 38 1.25 16.52 -2.32
C PHE A 38 2.27 15.46 -2.75
N LEU A 39 3.37 15.88 -3.39
CA LEU A 39 4.47 14.98 -3.77
C LEU A 39 5.14 14.36 -2.54
N GLY A 40 5.15 15.06 -1.42
CA GLY A 40 5.68 14.55 -0.16
C GLY A 40 4.88 13.39 0.40
N ILE A 41 3.55 13.49 0.34
CA ILE A 41 2.64 12.47 0.89
C ILE A 41 2.31 11.34 -0.09
N ALA A 42 2.46 11.56 -1.39
CA ALA A 42 2.05 10.61 -2.43
C ALA A 42 2.69 9.23 -2.28
N PRO A 43 3.98 9.06 -1.96
CA PRO A 43 4.56 7.73 -1.75
C PRO A 43 3.90 6.95 -0.61
N ASN A 44 3.55 7.60 0.48
CA ASN A 44 2.87 6.96 1.60
C ASN A 44 1.43 6.58 1.24
N LEU A 45 0.73 7.47 0.54
CA LEU A 45 -0.62 7.22 0.06
C LEU A 45 -0.66 6.03 -0.91
N PHE A 46 0.18 6.04 -1.92
CA PHE A 46 0.23 4.95 -2.91
C PHE A 46 0.82 3.67 -2.34
N GLY A 47 1.85 3.76 -1.51
CA GLY A 47 2.45 2.59 -0.87
C GLY A 47 1.46 1.83 0.00
N SER A 48 0.70 2.54 0.82
CA SER A 48 -0.35 1.93 1.65
C SER A 48 -1.50 1.38 0.81
N PHE A 49 -1.88 2.06 -0.27
CA PHE A 49 -2.88 1.57 -1.21
C PHE A 49 -2.50 0.22 -1.81
N LEU A 50 -1.22 -0.02 -2.06
CA LEU A 50 -0.75 -1.25 -2.68
C LEU A 50 -0.66 -2.45 -1.72
N ILE A 51 -0.83 -2.26 -0.43
CA ILE A 51 -0.65 -3.34 0.57
C ILE A 51 -1.57 -4.53 0.32
N PRO A 52 -2.90 -4.40 0.19
CA PRO A 52 -3.76 -5.54 -0.11
C PRO A 52 -3.45 -6.19 -1.46
N PHE A 53 -3.18 -5.40 -2.47
CA PHE A 53 -2.83 -5.92 -3.81
C PHE A 53 -1.52 -6.70 -3.78
N GLY A 54 -0.51 -6.18 -3.10
CA GLY A 54 0.77 -6.86 -2.92
C GLY A 54 0.63 -8.16 -2.13
N ALA A 55 -0.11 -8.13 -1.03
CA ALA A 55 -0.37 -9.31 -0.22
C ALA A 55 -1.08 -10.39 -1.03
N TYR A 56 -2.10 -10.01 -1.79
CA TYR A 56 -2.82 -10.96 -2.64
C TYR A 56 -1.93 -11.56 -3.73
N TRP A 57 -1.16 -10.73 -4.41
CA TRP A 57 -0.26 -11.21 -5.46
C TRP A 57 0.82 -12.14 -4.92
N PHE A 58 1.49 -11.75 -3.82
CA PHE A 58 2.63 -12.51 -3.28
C PHE A 58 2.22 -13.80 -2.57
N PHE A 59 1.14 -13.77 -1.80
CA PHE A 59 0.80 -14.86 -0.87
C PHE A 59 -0.32 -15.77 -1.37
N SER A 60 -1.00 -15.41 -2.46
CA SER A 60 -2.04 -16.24 -3.03
C SER A 60 -1.48 -17.57 -3.53
N GLY A 61 -2.07 -18.67 -3.07
CA GLY A 61 -1.65 -20.03 -3.43
C GLY A 61 -0.41 -20.56 -2.70
N ARG A 62 0.13 -19.81 -1.73
CA ARG A 62 1.29 -20.24 -0.92
C ARG A 62 0.84 -20.69 0.47
N ASN A 63 1.57 -21.65 1.07
CA ASN A 63 1.17 -22.33 2.31
C ASN A 63 2.15 -22.19 3.49
N TYR A 64 3.23 -21.41 3.35
CA TYR A 64 4.11 -21.19 4.50
C TYR A 64 3.47 -20.21 5.52
N LEU A 65 4.03 -20.14 6.73
CA LEU A 65 3.42 -19.44 7.86
C LEU A 65 3.05 -17.98 7.56
N VAL A 66 3.97 -17.20 6.99
CA VAL A 66 3.73 -15.78 6.64
C VAL A 66 2.63 -15.67 5.58
N ALA A 67 2.62 -16.58 4.60
CA ALA A 67 1.58 -16.60 3.57
C ALA A 67 0.20 -16.90 4.15
N ARG A 68 0.10 -17.74 5.17
CA ARG A 68 -1.19 -18.01 5.85
C ARG A 68 -1.74 -16.78 6.55
N ILE A 69 -0.87 -15.93 7.11
CA ILE A 69 -1.27 -14.71 7.80
C ILE A 69 -1.73 -13.63 6.80
N PHE A 70 -0.99 -13.43 5.72
CA PHE A 70 -1.24 -12.35 4.75
C PHE A 70 -2.05 -12.77 3.53
N ARG A 71 -2.44 -14.03 3.43
CA ARG A 71 -3.24 -14.52 2.31
C ARG A 71 -4.68 -14.02 2.41
N ILE A 72 -5.17 -13.40 1.34
CA ILE A 72 -6.53 -12.86 1.28
C ILE A 72 -7.42 -13.83 0.52
N GLN A 73 -8.30 -14.53 1.24
CA GLN A 73 -9.30 -15.44 0.67
C GLN A 73 -10.74 -15.00 0.97
N SER A 74 -10.93 -14.22 2.02
CA SER A 74 -12.24 -13.77 2.48
C SER A 74 -12.20 -12.29 2.83
N PRO A 75 -13.36 -11.62 2.99
CA PRO A 75 -13.39 -10.23 3.48
C PRO A 75 -12.75 -10.06 4.87
N TYR A 76 -12.80 -11.08 5.70
CA TYR A 76 -12.13 -11.09 7.00
C TYR A 76 -10.61 -11.01 6.84
N ASP A 77 -10.04 -11.82 5.94
CA ASP A 77 -8.61 -11.81 5.64
C ASP A 77 -8.16 -10.44 5.12
N LEU A 78 -8.98 -9.81 4.29
CA LEU A 78 -8.71 -8.46 3.78
C LEU A 78 -8.62 -7.45 4.92
N ARG A 79 -9.55 -7.48 5.87
CA ARG A 79 -9.51 -6.61 7.05
C ARG A 79 -8.26 -6.85 7.88
N LEU A 80 -7.92 -8.12 8.11
CA LEU A 80 -6.74 -8.49 8.87
C LEU A 80 -5.45 -7.96 8.21
N VAL A 81 -5.31 -8.12 6.91
CA VAL A 81 -4.16 -7.62 6.14
C VAL A 81 -4.07 -6.09 6.23
N CYS A 82 -5.19 -5.39 6.11
CA CYS A 82 -5.20 -3.93 6.24
C CYS A 82 -4.80 -3.47 7.65
N VAL A 83 -5.31 -4.12 8.69
CA VAL A 83 -4.95 -3.80 10.09
C VAL A 83 -3.48 -4.08 10.36
N LEU A 84 -2.98 -5.24 9.95
CA LEU A 84 -1.56 -5.60 10.10
C LEU A 84 -0.66 -4.67 9.30
N GLY A 85 -1.05 -4.32 8.07
CA GLY A 85 -0.32 -3.37 7.23
C GLY A 85 -0.26 -2.00 7.86
N PHE A 86 -1.37 -1.52 8.41
CA PHE A 86 -1.40 -0.25 9.13
C PHE A 86 -0.50 -0.28 10.38
N ALA A 87 -0.56 -1.35 11.16
CA ALA A 87 0.31 -1.52 12.32
C ALA A 87 1.79 -1.49 11.92
N MET A 88 2.16 -2.16 10.83
CA MET A 88 3.53 -2.13 10.30
C MET A 88 3.96 -0.73 9.85
N LEU A 89 3.07 0.02 9.22
CA LEU A 89 3.35 1.41 8.82
C LEU A 89 3.55 2.32 10.02
N VAL A 90 2.71 2.20 11.05
CA VAL A 90 2.85 2.96 12.29
C VAL A 90 4.18 2.62 12.99
N VAL A 91 4.52 1.34 13.10
CA VAL A 91 5.81 0.91 13.66
C VAL A 91 6.97 1.50 12.86
N ASN A 92 6.90 1.47 11.54
CA ASN A 92 7.92 2.04 10.68
C ASN A 92 8.12 3.54 10.94
N GLU A 93 7.03 4.31 11.13
CA GLU A 93 7.11 5.74 11.46
C GLU A 93 7.75 5.97 12.84
N TYR A 94 7.39 5.18 13.84
CA TYR A 94 8.01 5.27 15.16
C TYR A 94 9.49 4.87 15.15
N LEU A 95 9.90 3.94 14.28
CA LEU A 95 11.31 3.58 14.10
C LEU A 95 12.13 4.76 13.54
N GLN A 96 11.50 5.68 12.82
CA GLN A 96 12.18 6.87 12.31
C GLN A 96 12.59 7.86 13.42
N LEU A 97 12.06 7.74 14.63
CA LEU A 97 12.52 8.48 15.80
C LEU A 97 13.92 8.04 16.27
N ILE A 98 14.38 6.86 15.84
CA ILE A 98 15.71 6.36 16.17
C ILE A 98 16.75 7.10 15.29
N PRO A 99 17.80 7.73 15.88
CA PRO A 99 18.73 8.59 15.13
C PRO A 99 19.49 7.90 13.99
N PHE A 100 19.60 6.58 14.01
CA PHE A 100 20.34 5.80 13.00
C PHE A 100 19.74 5.86 11.60
N PHE A 101 18.43 6.11 11.47
CA PHE A 101 17.77 6.07 10.18
C PHE A 101 17.76 7.41 9.43
N GLY A 102 18.21 8.50 10.06
CA GLY A 102 18.31 9.82 9.42
C GLY A 102 17.01 10.38 8.86
N ARG A 103 15.87 9.90 9.34
CA ARG A 103 14.53 10.32 8.91
C ARG A 103 13.82 11.04 10.05
N THR A 104 12.85 11.87 9.71
CA THR A 104 12.01 12.59 10.68
C THR A 104 10.65 11.95 10.75
N PHE A 105 10.10 11.84 11.97
CA PHE A 105 8.74 11.38 12.21
C PHE A 105 7.75 12.43 11.71
N ASP A 106 6.74 12.00 10.94
CA ASP A 106 5.69 12.88 10.45
C ASP A 106 4.32 12.23 10.61
N TYR A 107 3.45 12.85 11.39
CA TYR A 107 2.06 12.40 11.57
C TYR A 107 1.28 12.39 10.25
N ASN A 108 1.61 13.26 9.31
CA ASN A 108 0.96 13.27 8.00
C ASN A 108 1.18 11.95 7.27
N ASP A 109 2.35 11.34 7.39
CA ASP A 109 2.64 10.05 6.77
C ASP A 109 1.69 8.95 7.29
N ILE A 110 1.41 8.95 8.59
CA ILE A 110 0.45 8.01 9.20
C ILE A 110 -0.97 8.29 8.69
N VAL A 111 -1.40 9.55 8.67
CA VAL A 111 -2.75 9.93 8.23
C VAL A 111 -2.97 9.54 6.77
N PHE A 112 -2.05 9.87 5.88
CA PHE A 112 -2.19 9.56 4.45
C PHE A 112 -2.01 8.07 4.16
N SER A 113 -1.22 7.35 4.93
CA SER A 113 -1.16 5.90 4.86
C SER A 113 -2.49 5.25 5.27
N SER A 114 -3.14 5.79 6.29
CA SER A 114 -4.48 5.37 6.71
C SER A 114 -5.52 5.59 5.61
N VAL A 115 -5.49 6.76 4.96
CA VAL A 115 -6.37 7.06 3.83
C VAL A 115 -6.13 6.10 2.68
N GLY A 116 -4.87 5.87 2.29
CA GLY A 116 -4.52 4.94 1.23
C GLY A 116 -5.00 3.51 1.49
N LEU A 117 -4.82 3.02 2.72
CA LEU A 117 -5.33 1.71 3.14
C LEU A 117 -6.85 1.62 3.11
N THR A 118 -7.55 2.66 3.56
CA THR A 118 -9.01 2.70 3.55
C THR A 118 -9.56 2.64 2.11
N VAL A 119 -9.00 3.45 1.22
CA VAL A 119 -9.38 3.45 -0.20
C VAL A 119 -9.07 2.09 -0.82
N SER A 120 -7.92 1.51 -0.52
CA SER A 120 -7.53 0.20 -1.02
C SER A 120 -8.44 -0.91 -0.50
N TRP A 121 -8.80 -0.88 0.77
CA TRP A 121 -9.74 -1.84 1.35
C TRP A 121 -11.08 -1.82 0.62
N LEU A 122 -11.63 -0.65 0.37
CA LEU A 122 -12.89 -0.51 -0.36
C LEU A 122 -12.75 -0.98 -1.82
N SER A 123 -11.70 -0.57 -2.50
CA SER A 123 -11.44 -0.92 -3.91
C SER A 123 -11.17 -2.40 -4.10
N PHE A 124 -10.30 -2.98 -3.30
CA PHE A 124 -9.96 -4.40 -3.37
C PHE A 124 -11.16 -5.26 -2.97
N GLY A 125 -11.92 -4.87 -1.95
CA GLY A 125 -13.11 -5.58 -1.53
C GLY A 125 -14.16 -5.67 -2.64
N ARG A 126 -14.38 -4.59 -3.38
CA ARG A 126 -15.29 -4.59 -4.53
C ARG A 126 -14.78 -5.47 -5.66
N LEU A 127 -13.49 -5.40 -5.98
CA LEU A 127 -12.89 -6.26 -7.00
C LEU A 127 -12.99 -7.73 -6.60
N GLN A 128 -12.72 -8.05 -5.35
CA GLN A 128 -12.82 -9.43 -4.84
C GLN A 128 -14.24 -9.96 -5.00
N GLN A 129 -15.25 -9.20 -4.60
CA GLN A 129 -16.65 -9.59 -4.77
C GLN A 129 -17.02 -9.81 -6.23
N TYR A 130 -16.60 -8.90 -7.10
CA TYR A 130 -16.87 -9.01 -8.54
C TYR A 130 -16.31 -10.32 -9.13
N TYR A 131 -15.06 -10.65 -8.80
CA TYR A 131 -14.44 -11.88 -9.29
C TYR A 131 -15.00 -13.14 -8.66
N GLN A 132 -15.45 -13.10 -7.41
CA GLN A 132 -16.10 -14.24 -6.78
C GLN A 132 -17.47 -14.55 -7.43
N VAL A 133 -18.21 -13.53 -7.80
CA VAL A 133 -19.50 -13.71 -8.48
C VAL A 133 -19.33 -14.32 -9.88
N GLN A 134 -18.25 -13.97 -10.58
CA GLN A 134 -18.00 -14.54 -11.92
C GLN A 134 -17.57 -16.00 -11.90
N VAL A 135 -16.98 -16.48 -10.81
CA VAL A 135 -16.51 -17.87 -10.68
C VAL A 135 -17.65 -18.81 -10.23
N ASN A 136 -18.67 -18.28 -9.58
CA ASN A 136 -19.86 -19.02 -9.14
C ASN A 136 -20.98 -18.96 -10.18
#